data_34755de17d6e5a2d4dfcb75076be3981
#
_entry.id   34755de17d6e5a2d4dfcb75076be3981
#
_cell.length_a   1.000
_cell.length_b   1.000
_cell.length_c   1.000
_cell.angle_alpha   90.00
_cell.angle_beta   90.00
_cell.angle_gamma   90.00
#
_symmetry.space_group_name_H-M   'P 1'
#
loop_
_entity.id
_entity.type
_entity.pdbx_description
1 polymer ?
#
loop_
_entity_poly.entity_id
_entity_poly.type
_entity_poly.pdbx_seq_one_letter_code
_entity_poly.pdbx_strand_id
1 'polypeptide(L)'
;TKDIKWEKVNAEKFRSKDRIIKWENLSKEYENKIQKRIKNAEVKQTLSLYSQNRSIAFSDGSIGPDIGWKLPNGFNWNDTYSLDLSIRGFSGQFRHGRPFLHWNDGDATGQVHWKTFATKDSSFGINGSMRSLYQGSNFSGGTTGIFEEGFSLGFRYDRKLNKQSGFAIGGEQLIQLDDTTDTGRNIYLMKSQGIWLNNKKNDFPLLVINGGIASGRFASNENIHLFCFEDFDKERRYSSKIDNDLCFGPVGSISLLPNKSLSFFTEYNSDQLVLAASKEISIIRPIRLTFGVNILEPGGSAKFKDKEQFNWVFRISSAI
;
A
#
# COMPACT_ATOMS: atom_id res chain seq x y z
N THR A 1 15.01 -10.99 -36.02
CA THR A 1 15.82 -9.94 -36.69
C THR A 1 15.67 -10.16 -38.19
N LYS A 2 14.91 -9.28 -38.86
CA LYS A 2 14.85 -9.24 -40.33
C LYS A 2 16.06 -8.45 -40.79
N ASP A 3 16.94 -9.10 -41.55
CA ASP A 3 18.10 -8.49 -42.18
C ASP A 3 17.63 -7.35 -43.10
N ILE A 4 18.05 -6.13 -42.80
CA ILE A 4 17.85 -4.98 -43.67
C ILE A 4 18.91 -5.07 -44.77
N LYS A 5 18.54 -5.50 -45.97
CA LYS A 5 19.40 -5.42 -47.15
C LYS A 5 19.51 -3.98 -47.59
N TRP A 6 20.69 -3.40 -47.43
CA TRP A 6 21.05 -2.10 -48.00
C TRP A 6 21.35 -2.26 -49.49
N GLU A 7 20.48 -1.75 -50.35
CA GLU A 7 20.83 -1.65 -51.76
C GLU A 7 21.72 -0.40 -51.97
N LYS A 8 22.85 -0.61 -52.69
CA LYS A 8 23.68 0.50 -53.15
C LYS A 8 22.88 1.44 -54.06
N VAL A 9 22.54 2.61 -53.54
CA VAL A 9 21.84 3.64 -54.31
C VAL A 9 22.84 4.32 -55.23
N ASN A 10 22.64 4.22 -56.55
CA ASN A 10 23.51 4.82 -57.52
C ASN A 10 23.35 6.36 -57.50
N ALA A 11 24.35 7.11 -57.04
CA ALA A 11 24.32 8.56 -56.78
C ALA A 11 24.03 9.39 -58.03
N GLU A 12 24.21 8.87 -59.24
CA GLU A 12 23.92 9.60 -60.48
C GLU A 12 22.45 9.83 -60.79
N LYS A 13 21.56 9.03 -60.14
CA LYS A 13 20.10 9.15 -60.32
C LYS A 13 19.43 10.31 -59.56
N PHE A 14 20.16 11.05 -58.74
CA PHE A 14 19.63 12.02 -57.76
C PHE A 14 19.88 13.50 -58.10
N ARG A 15 20.27 13.84 -59.36
CA ARG A 15 20.66 15.21 -59.72
C ARG A 15 19.53 16.16 -60.12
N SER A 16 18.25 15.82 -60.00
CA SER A 16 17.16 16.76 -60.31
C SER A 16 16.56 17.38 -59.03
N LYS A 17 16.40 18.70 -59.00
CA LYS A 17 15.79 19.47 -57.90
C LYS A 17 14.43 18.89 -57.48
N ASP A 18 13.64 18.38 -58.42
CA ASP A 18 12.33 17.80 -58.15
C ASP A 18 12.36 16.48 -57.35
N ARG A 19 13.49 15.74 -57.44
CA ARG A 19 13.65 14.53 -56.62
C ARG A 19 14.05 14.83 -55.17
N ILE A 20 14.83 15.90 -54.94
CA ILE A 20 15.22 16.34 -53.59
C ILE A 20 13.96 16.75 -52.81
N ILE A 21 13.06 17.52 -53.45
CA ILE A 21 11.79 17.94 -52.83
C ILE A 21 10.91 16.71 -52.49
N LYS A 22 10.91 15.71 -53.39
CA LYS A 22 10.18 14.45 -53.12
C LYS A 22 10.75 13.65 -51.90
N TRP A 23 12.08 13.66 -51.73
CA TRP A 23 12.72 13.02 -50.59
C TRP A 23 12.49 13.76 -49.28
N GLU A 24 12.55 15.09 -49.27
CA GLU A 24 12.22 15.88 -48.09
C GLU A 24 10.76 15.69 -47.65
N ASN A 25 9.83 15.62 -48.58
CA ASN A 25 8.42 15.35 -48.30
C ASN A 25 8.20 13.94 -47.78
N LEU A 26 8.90 12.93 -48.33
CA LEU A 26 8.87 11.54 -47.85
C LEU A 26 9.49 11.41 -46.45
N SER A 27 10.57 12.13 -46.17
CA SER A 27 11.20 12.17 -44.85
C SER A 27 10.26 12.78 -43.83
N LYS A 28 9.65 13.93 -44.11
CA LYS A 28 8.67 14.57 -43.23
C LYS A 28 7.41 13.70 -43.00
N GLU A 29 6.92 13.05 -44.03
CA GLU A 29 5.77 12.13 -43.89
C GLU A 29 6.13 10.92 -43.04
N TYR A 30 7.36 10.39 -43.16
CA TYR A 30 7.85 9.27 -42.38
C TYR A 30 8.10 9.67 -40.92
N GLU A 31 8.68 10.83 -40.68
CA GLU A 31 8.84 11.42 -39.36
C GLU A 31 7.48 11.66 -38.68
N ASN A 32 6.51 12.22 -39.40
CA ASN A 32 5.15 12.40 -38.89
C ASN A 32 4.47 11.06 -38.58
N LYS A 33 4.69 10.03 -39.41
CA LYS A 33 4.19 8.67 -39.14
C LYS A 33 4.85 8.02 -37.92
N ILE A 34 6.16 8.23 -37.76
CA ILE A 34 6.89 7.75 -36.57
C ILE A 34 6.41 8.50 -35.33
N GLN A 35 6.32 9.82 -35.36
CA GLN A 35 5.84 10.64 -34.25
C GLN A 35 4.41 10.27 -33.85
N LYS A 36 3.53 10.03 -34.87
CA LYS A 36 2.18 9.54 -34.61
C LYS A 36 2.14 8.14 -34.02
N ARG A 37 3.06 7.26 -34.43
CA ARG A 37 3.20 5.90 -33.84
C ARG A 37 3.76 5.96 -32.42
N ILE A 38 4.74 6.81 -32.15
CA ILE A 38 5.29 7.04 -30.81
C ILE A 38 4.19 7.60 -29.91
N LYS A 39 3.51 8.66 -30.34
CA LYS A 39 2.40 9.26 -29.59
C LYS A 39 1.23 8.29 -29.36
N ASN A 40 0.91 7.44 -30.33
CA ASN A 40 -0.10 6.39 -30.18
C ASN A 40 0.40 5.21 -29.31
N ALA A 41 1.70 4.94 -29.28
CA ALA A 41 2.29 3.93 -28.38
C ALA A 41 2.36 4.46 -26.94
N GLU A 42 2.70 5.73 -26.73
CA GLU A 42 2.65 6.39 -25.42
C GLU A 42 1.21 6.44 -24.87
N VAL A 43 0.23 6.72 -25.72
CA VAL A 43 -1.21 6.69 -25.35
C VAL A 43 -1.72 5.29 -25.05
N LYS A 44 -1.02 4.23 -25.53
CA LYS A 44 -1.44 2.83 -25.32
C LYS A 44 -0.73 2.13 -24.14
N GLN A 45 0.23 2.74 -23.49
CA GLN A 45 0.82 2.16 -22.29
C GLN A 45 -0.09 2.43 -21.07
N THR A 46 -1.04 1.54 -20.88
CA THR A 46 -1.75 1.45 -19.59
C THR A 46 -0.70 1.26 -18.51
N LEU A 47 -0.60 2.21 -17.60
CA LEU A 47 0.29 2.09 -16.45
C LEU A 47 -0.03 0.80 -15.71
N SER A 48 0.97 -0.05 -15.53
CA SER A 48 0.83 -1.20 -14.65
C SER A 48 0.92 -0.73 -13.20
N LEU A 49 0.12 -1.37 -12.35
CA LEU A 49 0.04 -1.06 -10.95
C LEU A 49 0.96 -1.98 -10.15
N TYR A 50 1.63 -1.41 -9.19
CA TYR A 50 2.54 -2.06 -8.27
C TYR A 50 2.27 -1.60 -6.84
N SER A 51 2.97 -2.17 -5.89
CA SER A 51 2.95 -1.83 -4.49
C SER A 51 4.25 -1.18 -4.05
N GLN A 52 4.14 -0.26 -3.13
CA GLN A 52 5.22 0.12 -2.23
C GLN A 52 4.66 0.07 -0.81
N ASN A 53 4.71 -1.10 -0.20
CA ASN A 53 4.09 -1.43 1.08
C ASN A 53 2.57 -1.18 1.10
N ARG A 54 2.07 -0.09 1.70
CA ARG A 54 0.64 0.31 1.74
C ARG A 54 0.26 1.23 0.60
N SER A 55 1.24 1.75 -0.11
CA SER A 55 1.04 2.69 -1.21
C SER A 55 0.89 1.96 -2.53
N ILE A 56 0.29 2.63 -3.49
CA ILE A 56 0.35 2.23 -4.88
C ILE A 56 1.65 2.74 -5.51
N ALA A 57 2.13 2.02 -6.51
CA ALA A 57 3.23 2.45 -7.36
C ALA A 57 2.90 2.16 -8.82
N PHE A 58 3.61 2.80 -9.74
CA PHE A 58 3.31 2.74 -11.17
C PHE A 58 4.49 2.22 -11.97
N SER A 59 4.22 1.70 -13.16
CA SER A 59 5.23 1.13 -14.06
C SER A 59 6.27 2.14 -14.58
N ASP A 60 6.03 3.43 -14.40
CA ASP A 60 7.01 4.49 -14.71
C ASP A 60 7.99 4.77 -13.55
N GLY A 61 7.93 3.97 -12.49
CA GLY A 61 8.78 4.10 -11.31
C GLY A 61 8.26 5.08 -10.26
N SER A 62 7.19 5.83 -10.54
CA SER A 62 6.63 6.76 -9.57
C SER A 62 5.91 6.01 -8.45
N ILE A 63 6.04 6.52 -7.22
CA ILE A 63 5.26 6.08 -6.08
C ILE A 63 4.05 7.00 -5.95
N GLY A 64 2.90 6.42 -5.65
CA GLY A 64 1.68 7.14 -5.35
C GLY A 64 1.40 7.20 -3.84
N PRO A 65 0.22 7.71 -3.47
CA PRO A 65 -0.22 7.80 -2.08
C PRO A 65 -0.52 6.43 -1.48
N ASP A 66 -0.68 6.37 -0.17
CA ASP A 66 -1.20 5.19 0.50
C ASP A 66 -2.65 4.91 0.05
N ILE A 67 -2.98 3.63 -0.11
CA ILE A 67 -4.32 3.12 -0.44
C ILE A 67 -4.92 2.30 0.70
N GLY A 68 -4.28 2.32 1.84
CA GLY A 68 -4.67 1.73 3.11
C GLY A 68 -3.83 2.30 4.24
N TRP A 69 -4.38 2.30 5.44
CA TRP A 69 -3.67 2.75 6.63
C TRP A 69 -2.90 1.59 7.29
N LYS A 70 -3.57 0.47 7.50
CA LYS A 70 -3.07 -0.69 8.23
C LYS A 70 -2.93 -1.90 7.33
N LEU A 71 -3.91 -2.17 6.47
CA LEU A 71 -3.94 -3.34 5.62
C LEU A 71 -2.90 -3.27 4.49
N PRO A 72 -2.17 -4.38 4.24
CA PRO A 72 -1.35 -4.50 3.04
C PRO A 72 -2.24 -4.58 1.79
N ASN A 73 -1.70 -4.16 0.65
CA ASN A 73 -2.34 -4.40 -0.64
C ASN A 73 -1.76 -5.64 -1.32
N GLY A 74 -2.45 -6.16 -2.36
CA GLY A 74 -2.07 -7.36 -3.09
C GLY A 74 -1.21 -7.11 -4.33
N PHE A 75 -0.82 -5.87 -4.65
CA PHE A 75 0.02 -5.63 -5.83
C PHE A 75 1.45 -6.10 -5.61
N ASN A 76 2.13 -6.49 -6.71
CA ASN A 76 3.54 -6.82 -6.71
C ASN A 76 4.40 -5.60 -6.34
N TRP A 77 5.49 -5.81 -5.61
CA TRP A 77 6.37 -4.72 -5.20
C TRP A 77 7.04 -4.04 -6.40
N ASN A 78 7.13 -2.71 -6.34
CA ASN A 78 7.81 -1.91 -7.35
C ASN A 78 9.33 -2.17 -7.38
N ASP A 79 9.92 -2.15 -8.58
CA ASP A 79 11.36 -2.39 -8.75
C ASP A 79 12.23 -1.16 -8.44
N THR A 80 11.67 0.04 -8.39
CA THR A 80 12.40 1.29 -8.22
C THR A 80 13.03 1.43 -6.83
N TYR A 81 12.31 1.01 -5.78
CA TYR A 81 12.74 1.13 -4.40
C TYR A 81 12.71 -0.23 -3.70
N SER A 82 13.77 -0.53 -2.95
CA SER A 82 13.87 -1.80 -2.23
C SER A 82 13.45 -1.72 -0.76
N LEU A 83 13.43 -0.53 -0.21
CA LEU A 83 13.14 -0.29 1.20
C LEU A 83 11.94 0.66 1.36
N ASP A 84 11.12 0.42 2.35
CA ASP A 84 10.03 1.30 2.77
C ASP A 84 10.07 1.45 4.28
N LEU A 85 10.24 2.68 4.74
CA LEU A 85 10.19 3.05 6.15
C LEU A 85 8.86 3.71 6.45
N SER A 86 8.23 3.35 7.56
CA SER A 86 6.98 3.97 7.94
C SER A 86 6.77 4.03 9.44
N ILE A 87 6.07 5.07 9.85
CA ILE A 87 5.50 5.24 11.18
C ILE A 87 4.01 5.37 10.99
N ARG A 88 3.25 4.57 11.70
CA ARG A 88 1.78 4.70 11.79
C ARG A 88 1.37 4.82 13.25
N GLY A 89 0.33 5.57 13.50
CA GLY A 89 -0.17 5.73 14.86
C GLY A 89 -1.59 6.21 14.90
N PHE A 90 -2.13 6.25 16.10
CA PHE A 90 -3.46 6.76 16.39
C PHE A 90 -3.43 7.59 17.66
N SER A 91 -4.36 8.54 17.75
CA SER A 91 -4.59 9.31 18.98
C SER A 91 -5.34 8.48 20.01
N GLY A 92 -5.39 8.94 21.24
CA GLY A 92 -6.40 8.48 22.19
C GLY A 92 -7.83 8.65 21.63
N GLN A 93 -8.77 7.89 22.18
CA GLN A 93 -10.18 8.01 21.82
C GLN A 93 -10.70 9.42 22.15
N PHE A 94 -11.46 9.98 21.23
CA PHE A 94 -12.12 11.26 21.47
C PHE A 94 -13.14 11.13 22.60
N ARG A 95 -13.02 11.93 23.63
CA ARG A 95 -13.94 11.98 24.80
C ARG A 95 -14.37 13.41 25.05
N HIS A 96 -15.63 13.58 25.42
CA HIS A 96 -16.16 14.90 25.77
C HIS A 96 -15.30 15.58 26.86
N GLY A 97 -14.91 16.83 26.63
CA GLY A 97 -14.04 17.59 27.55
C GLY A 97 -12.55 17.40 27.32
N ARG A 98 -12.10 16.56 26.36
CA ARG A 98 -10.69 16.44 25.99
C ARG A 98 -10.36 17.21 24.69
N PRO A 99 -9.08 17.58 24.48
CA PRO A 99 -8.68 18.23 23.24
C PRO A 99 -9.04 17.39 22.01
N PHE A 100 -9.42 18.05 20.91
CA PHE A 100 -9.80 17.42 19.64
C PHE A 100 -8.70 16.50 19.08
N LEU A 101 -7.42 16.88 19.23
CA LEU A 101 -6.25 16.03 18.93
C LEU A 101 -5.63 15.60 20.26
N HIS A 102 -5.93 14.39 20.69
CA HIS A 102 -5.50 13.89 21.98
C HIS A 102 -4.44 12.79 21.82
N TRP A 103 -3.19 13.20 21.67
CA TRP A 103 -2.07 12.30 21.46
C TRP A 103 -1.52 11.66 22.74
N ASN A 104 -1.83 12.20 23.91
CA ASN A 104 -1.32 11.68 25.20
C ASN A 104 -1.76 10.24 25.51
N ASP A 105 -2.83 9.77 24.91
CA ASP A 105 -3.34 8.40 25.02
C ASP A 105 -3.12 7.63 23.70
N GLY A 106 -2.28 8.15 22.81
CA GLY A 106 -1.99 7.56 21.50
C GLY A 106 -0.89 6.53 21.53
N ASP A 107 -0.76 5.82 20.42
CA ASP A 107 0.29 4.82 20.19
C ASP A 107 0.82 4.95 18.76
N ALA A 108 2.09 4.59 18.55
CA ALA A 108 2.71 4.58 17.24
C ALA A 108 3.64 3.39 17.05
N THR A 109 3.52 2.77 15.88
CA THR A 109 4.33 1.62 15.44
C THR A 109 5.28 2.05 14.33
N GLY A 110 6.55 1.76 14.48
CA GLY A 110 7.55 1.86 13.42
C GLY A 110 7.62 0.58 12.59
N GLN A 111 7.80 0.70 11.28
CA GLN A 111 7.93 -0.45 10.38
C GLN A 111 8.97 -0.21 9.31
N VAL A 112 9.71 -1.26 9.01
CA VAL A 112 10.66 -1.33 7.90
C VAL A 112 10.26 -2.50 7.03
N HIS A 113 10.08 -2.27 5.73
CA HIS A 113 9.84 -3.32 4.75
C HIS A 113 10.98 -3.32 3.73
N TRP A 114 11.62 -4.45 3.58
CA TRP A 114 12.75 -4.64 2.67
C TRP A 114 12.44 -5.73 1.64
N LYS A 115 12.43 -5.34 0.36
CA LYS A 115 12.33 -6.26 -0.76
C LYS A 115 13.68 -6.95 -0.94
N THR A 116 13.76 -8.24 -0.65
CA THR A 116 14.99 -9.03 -0.73
C THR A 116 15.18 -9.69 -2.07
N PHE A 117 14.07 -10.02 -2.73
CA PHE A 117 14.09 -10.70 -4.02
C PHE A 117 12.90 -10.24 -4.88
N ALA A 118 13.11 -10.05 -6.18
CA ALA A 118 12.06 -9.75 -7.13
C ALA A 118 12.32 -10.39 -8.49
N THR A 119 11.24 -10.82 -9.11
CA THR A 119 11.16 -11.15 -10.54
C THR A 119 10.21 -10.17 -11.22
N LYS A 120 10.02 -10.31 -12.52
CA LYS A 120 9.06 -9.49 -13.27
C LYS A 120 7.63 -9.54 -12.71
N ASP A 121 7.22 -10.68 -12.18
CA ASP A 121 5.83 -10.93 -11.78
C ASP A 121 5.66 -11.29 -10.31
N SER A 122 6.72 -11.44 -9.54
CA SER A 122 6.65 -11.74 -8.11
C SER A 122 7.78 -11.13 -7.33
N SER A 123 7.55 -10.85 -6.06
CA SER A 123 8.58 -10.40 -5.13
C SER A 123 8.44 -11.05 -3.77
N PHE A 124 9.55 -11.06 -3.04
CA PHE A 124 9.61 -11.47 -1.64
C PHE A 124 10.34 -10.39 -0.84
N GLY A 125 9.83 -10.12 0.33
CA GLY A 125 10.41 -9.15 1.25
C GLY A 125 10.28 -9.59 2.70
N ILE A 126 11.13 -8.99 3.51
CA ILE A 126 11.12 -9.12 4.97
C ILE A 126 10.61 -7.81 5.55
N ASN A 127 9.86 -7.89 6.63
CA ASN A 127 9.47 -6.72 7.39
C ASN A 127 9.92 -6.84 8.83
N GLY A 128 10.37 -5.71 9.38
CA GLY A 128 10.62 -5.52 10.80
C GLY A 128 9.62 -4.51 11.35
N SER A 129 9.12 -4.73 12.54
CA SER A 129 8.28 -3.76 13.23
C SER A 129 8.72 -3.58 14.67
N MET A 130 8.59 -2.34 15.13
CA MET A 130 8.72 -1.93 16.52
C MET A 130 7.35 -1.38 16.92
N ARG A 131 6.71 -2.02 17.87
CA ARG A 131 5.34 -1.69 18.24
C ARG A 131 5.24 -0.40 19.04
N SER A 132 6.11 -0.22 20.03
CA SER A 132 6.10 0.93 20.92
C SER A 132 7.12 1.97 20.47
N LEU A 133 6.94 2.53 19.27
CA LEU A 133 7.74 3.69 18.86
C LEU A 133 7.42 4.92 19.70
N TYR A 134 6.16 5.10 20.04
CA TYR A 134 5.62 6.10 20.95
C TYR A 134 4.41 5.52 21.67
N GLN A 135 4.37 5.70 22.98
CA GLN A 135 3.21 5.37 23.80
C GLN A 135 2.90 6.54 24.73
N GLY A 136 1.67 6.98 24.72
CA GLY A 136 1.23 8.09 25.56
C GLY A 136 1.22 7.75 27.04
N SER A 137 1.47 8.73 27.89
CA SER A 137 1.63 8.57 29.35
C SER A 137 0.40 8.04 30.09
N ASN A 138 -0.78 8.07 29.45
CA ASN A 138 -2.03 7.59 30.07
C ASN A 138 -2.51 6.26 29.49
N PHE A 139 -1.70 5.62 28.64
CA PHE A 139 -2.04 4.33 28.08
C PHE A 139 -1.83 3.25 29.16
N SER A 140 -2.89 2.56 29.54
CA SER A 140 -2.83 1.47 30.51
C SER A 140 -2.34 0.20 29.84
N GLY A 141 -1.11 -0.20 30.10
CA GLY A 141 -0.64 -1.52 29.69
C GLY A 141 0.71 -1.59 28.98
N GLY A 142 1.56 -0.59 29.08
CA GLY A 142 2.91 -0.64 28.57
C GLY A 142 3.86 0.33 29.26
N THR A 143 5.14 0.20 28.99
CA THR A 143 6.16 1.14 29.44
C THR A 143 6.01 2.48 28.71
N THR A 144 6.20 3.56 29.45
CA THR A 144 6.24 4.93 28.89
C THR A 144 7.63 5.20 28.36
N GLY A 145 7.84 4.96 27.07
CA GLY A 145 9.14 5.19 26.46
C GLY A 145 9.08 5.37 24.95
N ILE A 146 10.20 5.76 24.37
CA ILE A 146 10.41 5.80 22.92
C ILE A 146 11.44 4.71 22.59
N PHE A 147 11.17 3.86 21.59
CA PHE A 147 12.05 2.77 21.16
C PHE A 147 12.29 1.64 22.18
N GLU A 148 11.34 1.33 23.04
CA GLU A 148 11.61 0.41 24.15
C GLU A 148 11.22 -1.04 23.87
N GLU A 149 10.14 -1.31 23.13
CA GLU A 149 9.59 -2.66 23.13
C GLU A 149 8.87 -3.04 21.84
N GLY A 150 8.64 -4.35 21.66
CA GLY A 150 7.79 -4.90 20.61
C GLY A 150 8.50 -5.11 19.29
N PHE A 151 9.78 -5.52 19.33
CA PHE A 151 10.52 -5.87 18.12
C PHE A 151 10.04 -7.20 17.55
N SER A 152 9.75 -7.20 16.27
CA SER A 152 9.27 -8.39 15.58
C SER A 152 9.65 -8.39 14.11
N LEU A 153 9.64 -9.61 13.53
CA LEU A 153 9.90 -9.84 12.12
C LEU A 153 8.70 -10.49 11.45
N GLY A 154 8.60 -10.28 10.17
CA GLY A 154 7.63 -10.90 9.30
C GLY A 154 8.12 -10.97 7.87
N PHE A 155 7.28 -11.45 6.97
CA PHE A 155 7.59 -11.55 5.56
C PHE A 155 6.37 -11.20 4.70
N ARG A 156 6.64 -10.95 3.42
CA ARG A 156 5.64 -10.73 2.39
C ARG A 156 6.10 -11.39 1.10
N TYR A 157 5.23 -12.19 0.51
CA TYR A 157 5.32 -12.64 -0.86
C TYR A 157 4.16 -12.03 -1.65
N ASP A 158 4.44 -11.48 -2.81
CA ASP A 158 3.42 -10.96 -3.71
C ASP A 158 3.65 -11.41 -5.15
N ARG A 159 2.55 -11.45 -5.89
CA ARG A 159 2.55 -11.87 -7.29
C ARG A 159 1.57 -11.04 -8.10
N LYS A 160 2.05 -10.57 -9.22
CA LYS A 160 1.27 -9.90 -10.26
C LYS A 160 0.41 -10.91 -11.00
N LEU A 161 -0.88 -10.65 -11.11
CA LEU A 161 -1.81 -11.46 -11.91
C LEU A 161 -1.96 -10.87 -13.32
N ASN A 162 -2.06 -9.55 -13.41
CA ASN A 162 -2.08 -8.79 -14.66
C ASN A 162 -1.57 -7.35 -14.41
N LYS A 163 -1.72 -6.45 -15.38
CA LYS A 163 -1.25 -5.06 -15.27
C LYS A 163 -1.92 -4.28 -14.14
N GLN A 164 -3.10 -4.69 -13.68
CA GLN A 164 -3.95 -3.95 -12.75
C GLN A 164 -4.36 -4.77 -11.54
N SER A 165 -3.86 -6.00 -11.39
CA SER A 165 -4.19 -6.85 -10.26
C SER A 165 -3.02 -7.71 -9.80
N GLY A 166 -3.07 -8.07 -8.52
CA GLY A 166 -2.11 -8.96 -7.89
C GLY A 166 -2.66 -9.53 -6.59
N PHE A 167 -1.91 -10.44 -6.00
CA PHE A 167 -2.17 -10.93 -4.67
C PHE A 167 -0.90 -10.93 -3.83
N ALA A 168 -1.07 -10.83 -2.52
CA ALA A 168 0.01 -10.93 -1.55
C ALA A 168 -0.40 -11.84 -0.40
N ILE A 169 0.54 -12.65 0.05
CA ILE A 169 0.47 -13.43 1.29
C ILE A 169 1.65 -13.04 2.17
N GLY A 170 1.44 -12.97 3.45
CA GLY A 170 2.51 -12.64 4.38
C GLY A 170 2.03 -12.48 5.79
N GLY A 171 2.90 -11.91 6.58
CA GLY A 171 2.56 -11.55 7.94
C GLY A 171 3.51 -10.52 8.51
N GLU A 172 3.01 -9.84 9.51
CA GLU A 172 3.76 -8.92 10.35
C GLU A 172 3.75 -9.46 11.77
N GLN A 173 4.81 -9.20 12.54
CA GLN A 173 4.93 -9.67 13.92
C GLN A 173 4.83 -11.21 14.08
N LEU A 174 5.31 -11.97 13.08
CA LEU A 174 5.29 -13.43 13.11
C LEU A 174 6.30 -14.01 14.08
N ILE A 175 7.50 -13.43 14.09
CA ILE A 175 8.60 -13.78 14.99
C ILE A 175 8.76 -12.58 15.93
N GLN A 176 8.36 -12.76 17.16
CA GLN A 176 8.49 -11.75 18.20
C GLN A 176 9.84 -11.96 18.89
N LEU A 177 10.63 -10.89 19.00
CA LEU A 177 12.00 -10.95 19.51
C LEU A 177 12.09 -10.58 21.01
N ASP A 178 10.97 -10.14 21.58
CA ASP A 178 10.84 -9.83 23.00
C ASP A 178 9.54 -10.42 23.58
N ASP A 179 9.49 -10.51 24.92
CA ASP A 179 8.35 -11.10 25.64
C ASP A 179 7.26 -10.06 26.00
N THR A 180 7.47 -8.81 25.64
CA THR A 180 6.60 -7.69 25.99
C THR A 180 5.55 -7.39 24.93
N THR A 181 5.66 -8.02 23.77
CA THR A 181 4.69 -7.86 22.70
C THR A 181 3.35 -8.48 23.10
N ASP A 182 2.35 -7.66 23.31
CA ASP A 182 0.98 -8.04 23.69
C ASP A 182 0.04 -8.18 22.48
N THR A 183 0.57 -8.28 21.27
CA THR A 183 -0.21 -8.47 20.05
C THR A 183 0.02 -9.80 19.39
N GLY A 184 -1.08 -10.41 18.94
CA GLY A 184 -1.07 -11.61 18.13
C GLY A 184 -0.37 -11.44 16.78
N ARG A 185 -0.08 -12.55 16.14
CA ARG A 185 0.53 -12.61 14.81
C ARG A 185 -0.45 -12.14 13.75
N ASN A 186 0.00 -11.20 12.92
CA ASN A 186 -0.81 -10.64 11.85
C ASN A 186 -0.50 -11.36 10.54
N ILE A 187 -1.29 -12.35 10.19
CA ILE A 187 -1.16 -13.08 8.90
C ILE A 187 -2.23 -12.56 7.95
N TYR A 188 -1.92 -12.49 6.66
CA TYR A 188 -2.85 -12.01 5.67
C TYR A 188 -2.71 -12.71 4.31
N LEU A 189 -3.83 -12.80 3.62
CA LEU A 189 -3.94 -13.09 2.19
C LEU A 189 -4.80 -12.00 1.57
N MET A 190 -4.21 -11.19 0.69
CA MET A 190 -4.84 -10.02 0.10
C MET A 190 -4.81 -10.08 -1.42
N LYS A 191 -5.89 -9.65 -2.05
CA LYS A 191 -5.99 -9.43 -3.50
C LYS A 191 -6.32 -7.97 -3.76
N SER A 192 -5.66 -7.37 -4.75
CA SER A 192 -5.94 -6.00 -5.19
C SER A 192 -6.30 -5.96 -6.66
N GLN A 193 -7.22 -5.05 -6.99
CA GLN A 193 -7.65 -4.75 -8.33
C GLN A 193 -7.75 -3.24 -8.52
N GLY A 194 -7.07 -2.70 -9.54
CA GLY A 194 -7.22 -1.33 -10.00
C GLY A 194 -8.17 -1.24 -11.17
N ILE A 195 -8.94 -0.17 -11.24
CA ILE A 195 -9.93 0.12 -12.30
C ILE A 195 -9.76 1.59 -12.70
N TRP A 196 -9.27 1.82 -13.91
CA TRP A 196 -9.20 3.16 -14.48
C TRP A 196 -10.60 3.63 -14.87
N LEU A 197 -11.09 4.68 -14.21
CA LEU A 197 -12.45 5.17 -14.45
C LEU A 197 -12.55 5.96 -15.76
N ASN A 198 -11.44 6.51 -16.26
CA ASN A 198 -11.36 7.13 -17.58
C ASN A 198 -10.89 6.12 -18.64
N ASN A 199 -11.79 5.26 -19.10
CA ASN A 199 -11.51 4.16 -20.03
C ASN A 199 -10.90 4.59 -21.38
N LYS A 200 -11.15 5.83 -21.83
CA LYS A 200 -10.63 6.31 -23.12
C LYS A 200 -9.14 6.58 -23.11
N LYS A 201 -8.57 6.89 -21.93
CA LYS A 201 -7.17 7.26 -21.78
C LYS A 201 -6.39 6.35 -20.83
N ASN A 202 -7.06 5.41 -20.14
CA ASN A 202 -6.47 4.67 -19.01
C ASN A 202 -5.74 5.63 -18.05
N ASP A 203 -6.44 6.69 -17.68
CA ASP A 203 -5.94 7.83 -16.92
C ASP A 203 -6.82 8.04 -15.69
N PHE A 204 -6.33 8.84 -14.77
CA PHE A 204 -7.08 9.15 -13.55
C PHE A 204 -8.49 9.70 -13.83
N PRO A 205 -9.44 9.47 -12.94
CA PRO A 205 -9.24 8.83 -11.62
C PRO A 205 -9.10 7.30 -11.70
N LEU A 206 -8.37 6.75 -10.72
CA LEU A 206 -8.16 5.33 -10.53
C LEU A 206 -8.91 4.88 -9.28
N LEU A 207 -9.74 3.85 -9.40
CA LEU A 207 -10.34 3.14 -8.28
C LEU A 207 -9.51 1.90 -7.96
N VAL A 208 -9.17 1.70 -6.70
CA VAL A 208 -8.49 0.49 -6.21
C VAL A 208 -9.38 -0.20 -5.20
N ILE A 209 -9.61 -1.48 -5.41
CA ILE A 209 -10.31 -2.37 -4.49
C ILE A 209 -9.31 -3.38 -3.96
N ASN A 210 -9.22 -3.48 -2.65
CA ASN A 210 -8.34 -4.38 -1.94
C ASN A 210 -9.17 -5.21 -0.97
N GLY A 211 -9.01 -6.51 -0.96
CA GLY A 211 -9.80 -7.38 -0.09
C GLY A 211 -9.12 -8.72 0.16
N GLY A 212 -9.45 -9.33 1.28
CA GLY A 212 -8.87 -10.60 1.66
C GLY A 212 -9.30 -11.07 3.03
N ILE A 213 -8.51 -11.96 3.57
CA ILE A 213 -8.64 -12.47 4.94
C ILE A 213 -7.35 -12.20 5.71
N ALA A 214 -7.48 -11.88 6.98
CA ALA A 214 -6.34 -11.61 7.83
C ALA A 214 -6.60 -12.03 9.27
N SER A 215 -5.54 -12.06 10.06
CA SER A 215 -5.58 -12.38 11.50
C SER A 215 -4.97 -11.25 12.34
N GLY A 216 -5.03 -11.43 13.64
CA GLY A 216 -4.44 -10.53 14.62
C GLY A 216 -5.01 -9.12 14.53
N ARG A 217 -4.18 -8.10 14.64
CA ARG A 217 -4.63 -6.69 14.57
C ARG A 217 -5.16 -6.24 13.21
N PHE A 218 -5.04 -7.06 12.17
CA PHE A 218 -5.70 -6.78 10.90
C PHE A 218 -7.17 -7.15 10.91
N ALA A 219 -7.57 -8.09 11.76
CA ALA A 219 -8.93 -8.64 11.81
C ALA A 219 -9.37 -8.99 13.23
N SER A 220 -8.97 -8.17 14.21
CA SER A 220 -9.31 -8.39 15.62
C SER A 220 -10.76 -8.04 15.92
N ASN A 221 -11.66 -9.01 15.73
CA ASN A 221 -13.03 -8.89 16.25
C ASN A 221 -13.49 -10.24 16.79
N GLU A 222 -13.91 -10.24 18.06
CA GLU A 222 -14.48 -11.41 18.71
C GLU A 222 -15.72 -11.96 18.01
N ASN A 223 -16.41 -11.14 17.25
CA ASN A 223 -17.73 -11.45 16.69
C ASN A 223 -17.74 -11.72 15.17
N ILE A 224 -16.67 -11.32 14.44
CA ILE A 224 -16.62 -11.45 12.98
C ILE A 224 -15.33 -12.16 12.57
N HIS A 225 -15.28 -13.46 12.80
CA HIS A 225 -14.23 -14.33 12.29
C HIS A 225 -14.83 -15.45 11.42
N LEU A 226 -14.05 -15.90 10.44
CA LEU A 226 -14.41 -17.01 9.57
C LEU A 226 -14.02 -18.34 10.20
N PHE A 227 -12.85 -18.39 10.82
CA PHE A 227 -12.32 -19.54 11.55
C PHE A 227 -11.21 -19.10 12.49
N CYS A 228 -11.01 -19.89 13.56
CA CYS A 228 -9.95 -19.66 14.55
C CYS A 228 -9.16 -20.94 14.77
N PHE A 229 -7.90 -20.79 15.10
CA PHE A 229 -7.05 -21.80 15.73
C PHE A 229 -6.93 -21.43 17.20
N GLU A 230 -7.70 -22.12 18.04
CA GLU A 230 -7.72 -21.87 19.48
C GLU A 230 -6.37 -22.21 20.12
N ASP A 231 -6.00 -21.42 21.13
CA ASP A 231 -4.80 -21.62 21.92
C ASP A 231 -3.48 -21.68 21.10
N PHE A 232 -3.42 -21.04 19.96
CA PHE A 232 -2.27 -21.07 19.06
C PHE A 232 -0.99 -20.52 19.73
N ASP A 233 -1.11 -19.55 20.62
CA ASP A 233 -0.02 -18.90 21.37
C ASP A 233 -0.12 -19.11 22.89
N LYS A 234 -0.52 -20.30 23.33
CA LYS A 234 -0.72 -20.68 24.76
C LYS A 234 0.45 -20.32 25.68
N GLU A 235 1.67 -20.40 25.16
CA GLU A 235 2.87 -20.18 25.96
C GLU A 235 3.09 -18.67 26.28
N ARG A 236 2.45 -17.78 25.52
CA ARG A 236 2.51 -16.34 25.73
C ARG A 236 1.24 -15.90 26.45
N ARG A 237 1.41 -15.39 27.65
CA ARG A 237 0.29 -14.84 28.44
C ARG A 237 -0.05 -13.45 27.92
N TYR A 238 -0.77 -13.38 26.81
CA TYR A 238 -1.38 -12.14 26.37
C TYR A 238 -2.48 -11.70 27.35
N SER A 239 -2.75 -10.42 27.40
CA SER A 239 -3.76 -9.84 28.30
C SER A 239 -5.19 -10.20 27.94
N SER A 240 -5.43 -10.71 26.74
CA SER A 240 -6.75 -11.16 26.29
C SER A 240 -6.71 -12.55 25.67
N LYS A 241 -7.82 -13.30 25.81
CA LYS A 241 -7.99 -14.64 25.21
C LYS A 241 -7.89 -14.57 23.67
N ILE A 242 -8.30 -13.48 23.05
CA ILE A 242 -8.29 -13.27 21.59
C ILE A 242 -6.87 -13.26 21.05
N ASP A 243 -5.91 -12.73 21.81
CA ASP A 243 -4.51 -12.66 21.40
C ASP A 243 -3.84 -14.03 21.47
N ASN A 244 -4.41 -15.00 22.20
CA ASN A 244 -3.93 -16.39 22.25
C ASN A 244 -4.47 -17.24 21.09
N ASP A 245 -5.59 -16.84 20.53
CA ASP A 245 -6.22 -17.51 19.39
C ASP A 245 -5.81 -16.83 18.08
N LEU A 246 -5.52 -17.62 17.05
CA LEU A 246 -5.26 -17.11 15.72
C LEU A 246 -6.56 -17.12 14.91
N CYS A 247 -7.34 -16.08 15.01
CA CYS A 247 -8.61 -15.92 14.31
C CYS A 247 -8.43 -15.15 12.99
N PHE A 248 -9.09 -15.62 11.94
CA PHE A 248 -9.09 -15.01 10.62
C PHE A 248 -10.45 -14.38 10.29
N GLY A 249 -10.44 -13.12 9.93
CA GLY A 249 -11.63 -12.37 9.54
C GLY A 249 -11.49 -11.73 8.17
N PRO A 250 -12.62 -11.28 7.58
CA PRO A 250 -12.63 -10.55 6.32
C PRO A 250 -12.09 -9.13 6.52
N VAL A 251 -11.27 -8.68 5.58
CA VAL A 251 -10.68 -7.33 5.59
C VAL A 251 -10.68 -6.74 4.19
N GLY A 252 -10.68 -5.42 4.08
CA GLY A 252 -10.60 -4.77 2.77
C GLY A 252 -10.53 -3.27 2.82
N SER A 253 -10.22 -2.68 1.65
CA SER A 253 -10.24 -1.24 1.44
C SER A 253 -10.71 -0.89 0.04
N ILE A 254 -11.27 0.30 -0.10
CA ILE A 254 -11.62 0.92 -1.37
C ILE A 254 -10.97 2.29 -1.39
N SER A 255 -10.21 2.58 -2.44
CA SER A 255 -9.44 3.81 -2.58
C SER A 255 -9.71 4.47 -3.92
N LEU A 256 -9.99 5.76 -3.92
CA LEU A 256 -10.12 6.59 -5.10
C LEU A 256 -8.91 7.52 -5.20
N LEU A 257 -8.20 7.44 -6.32
CA LEU A 257 -7.09 8.31 -6.65
C LEU A 257 -7.52 9.28 -7.76
N PRO A 258 -7.82 10.55 -7.44
CA PRO A 258 -8.10 11.57 -8.44
C PRO A 258 -6.90 11.86 -9.35
N ASN A 259 -5.68 11.69 -8.83
CA ASN A 259 -4.40 11.84 -9.53
C ASN A 259 -3.30 10.97 -8.89
N LYS A 260 -2.10 11.00 -9.44
CA LYS A 260 -0.97 10.18 -8.97
C LYS A 260 -0.56 10.40 -7.52
N SER A 261 -0.82 11.57 -6.94
CA SER A 261 -0.26 11.98 -5.66
C SER A 261 -1.28 12.11 -4.53
N LEU A 262 -2.57 11.88 -4.80
CA LEU A 262 -3.65 12.02 -3.83
C LEU A 262 -4.56 10.79 -3.88
N SER A 263 -4.92 10.26 -2.72
CA SER A 263 -5.95 9.25 -2.55
C SER A 263 -6.90 9.58 -1.40
N PHE A 264 -8.12 9.12 -1.54
CA PHE A 264 -9.10 9.01 -0.48
C PHE A 264 -9.49 7.56 -0.35
N PHE A 265 -9.50 7.02 0.86
CA PHE A 265 -9.82 5.61 1.04
C PHE A 265 -10.65 5.34 2.29
N THR A 266 -11.37 4.25 2.23
CA THR A 266 -11.98 3.60 3.38
C THR A 266 -11.35 2.22 3.55
N GLU A 267 -11.04 1.85 4.79
CA GLU A 267 -10.46 0.57 5.16
C GLU A 267 -11.28 -0.07 6.27
N TYR A 268 -11.66 -1.32 6.08
CA TYR A 268 -12.37 -2.13 7.05
C TYR A 268 -11.47 -3.28 7.51
N ASN A 269 -11.30 -3.41 8.80
CA ASN A 269 -10.48 -4.44 9.44
C ASN A 269 -11.22 -5.14 10.59
N SER A 270 -12.38 -5.70 10.26
CA SER A 270 -13.28 -6.49 11.12
C SER A 270 -14.03 -5.73 12.21
N ASP A 271 -13.42 -4.81 12.93
CA ASP A 271 -14.04 -4.04 14.01
C ASP A 271 -13.88 -2.54 13.85
N GLN A 272 -13.14 -2.11 12.86
CA GLN A 272 -12.78 -0.72 12.66
C GLN A 272 -13.04 -0.31 11.21
N LEU A 273 -13.54 0.89 11.05
CA LEU A 273 -13.70 1.54 9.76
C LEU A 273 -12.84 2.82 9.73
N VAL A 274 -11.78 2.79 8.93
CA VAL A 274 -10.92 3.96 8.73
C VAL A 274 -11.39 4.74 7.51
N LEU A 275 -11.55 6.04 7.66
CA LEU A 275 -11.75 7.00 6.57
C LEU A 275 -10.54 7.91 6.52
N ALA A 276 -9.79 7.90 5.45
CA ALA A 276 -8.54 8.66 5.37
C ALA A 276 -8.25 9.22 3.99
N ALA A 277 -7.38 10.22 3.98
CA ALA A 277 -6.75 10.76 2.79
C ALA A 277 -5.23 10.59 2.89
N SER A 278 -4.59 10.34 1.76
CA SER A 278 -3.14 10.25 1.67
C SER A 278 -2.61 11.14 0.55
N LYS A 279 -1.51 11.82 0.83
CA LYS A 279 -0.80 12.68 -0.11
C LYS A 279 0.64 12.19 -0.25
N GLU A 280 1.06 11.97 -1.48
CA GLU A 280 2.45 11.77 -1.83
C GLU A 280 3.11 13.12 -2.14
N ILE A 281 4.31 13.33 -1.61
CA ILE A 281 5.12 14.53 -1.79
C ILE A 281 6.53 14.07 -2.17
N SER A 282 6.89 14.28 -3.44
CA SER A 282 8.24 13.99 -3.96
C SER A 282 9.11 15.24 -3.90
N ILE A 283 9.97 15.34 -2.89
CA ILE A 283 11.00 16.41 -2.82
C ILE A 283 12.35 15.80 -3.25
N ILE A 284 12.93 14.95 -2.40
CA ILE A 284 14.17 14.21 -2.67
C ILE A 284 13.85 12.72 -2.77
N ARG A 285 12.91 12.28 -1.96
CA ARG A 285 12.36 10.91 -1.88
C ARG A 285 10.85 11.00 -1.84
N PRO A 286 10.12 9.97 -2.29
CA PRO A 286 8.67 9.95 -2.16
C PRO A 286 8.29 9.77 -0.69
N ILE A 287 7.73 10.82 -0.09
CA ILE A 287 7.16 10.82 1.26
C ILE A 287 5.65 10.76 1.10
N ARG A 288 5.00 9.87 1.83
CA ARG A 288 3.55 9.73 1.86
C ARG A 288 3.06 10.09 3.24
N LEU A 289 2.11 11.00 3.28
CA LEU A 289 1.43 11.46 4.49
C LEU A 289 -0.02 11.02 4.41
N THR A 290 -0.46 10.22 5.36
CA THR A 290 -1.84 9.76 5.50
C THR A 290 -2.40 10.28 6.81
N PHE A 291 -3.61 10.82 6.75
CA PHE A 291 -4.35 11.28 7.91
C PHE A 291 -5.83 10.92 7.77
N GLY A 292 -6.46 10.53 8.87
CA GLY A 292 -7.85 10.11 8.84
C GLY A 292 -8.45 9.89 10.21
N VAL A 293 -9.65 9.33 10.18
CA VAL A 293 -10.45 8.97 11.35
C VAL A 293 -10.68 7.47 11.32
N ASN A 294 -10.48 6.85 12.45
CA ASN A 294 -10.81 5.45 12.70
C ASN A 294 -12.08 5.42 13.55
N ILE A 295 -13.14 4.85 13.00
CA ILE A 295 -14.42 4.63 13.68
C ILE A 295 -14.35 3.23 14.29
N LEU A 296 -14.39 3.18 15.61
CA LEU A 296 -14.36 1.94 16.36
C LEU A 296 -15.77 1.33 16.41
N GLU A 297 -15.85 0.02 16.15
CA GLU A 297 -17.08 -0.77 16.23
C GLU A 297 -18.28 -0.15 15.46
N PRO A 298 -18.22 0.00 14.14
CA PRO A 298 -19.35 0.44 13.35
C PRO A 298 -20.50 -0.60 13.49
N GLY A 299 -21.51 -0.29 14.27
CA GLY A 299 -22.61 -1.19 14.61
C GLY A 299 -22.52 -1.86 15.98
N GLY A 300 -21.58 -1.42 16.82
CA GLY A 300 -21.33 -1.96 18.15
C GLY A 300 -22.55 -2.05 19.04
N SER A 301 -22.57 -3.10 19.85
CA SER A 301 -23.65 -3.42 20.78
C SER A 301 -23.89 -2.29 21.79
N ALA A 302 -25.11 -2.21 22.30
CA ALA A 302 -25.62 -1.19 23.23
C ALA A 302 -24.80 -0.97 24.53
N LYS A 303 -23.73 -1.76 24.75
CA LYS A 303 -22.81 -1.60 25.89
C LYS A 303 -21.93 -0.35 25.83
N PHE A 304 -21.85 0.31 24.66
CA PHE A 304 -20.95 1.46 24.43
C PHE A 304 -21.69 2.80 24.32
N LYS A 305 -22.90 2.91 24.82
CA LYS A 305 -23.68 4.18 24.74
C LYS A 305 -22.96 5.42 25.25
N ASP A 306 -21.93 5.27 26.05
CA ASP A 306 -21.19 6.39 26.67
C ASP A 306 -19.72 6.47 26.26
N LYS A 307 -19.24 5.63 25.33
CA LYS A 307 -17.85 5.65 24.86
C LYS A 307 -17.78 6.23 23.46
N GLU A 308 -16.92 7.17 23.32
CA GLU A 308 -16.63 7.81 22.06
C GLU A 308 -16.01 6.83 21.08
N GLN A 309 -16.52 6.89 19.83
CA GLN A 309 -16.39 5.82 18.86
C GLN A 309 -15.30 6.07 17.81
N PHE A 310 -14.45 7.08 17.98
CA PHE A 310 -13.41 7.34 17.00
C PHE A 310 -12.10 7.84 17.62
N ASN A 311 -11.02 7.65 16.88
CA ASN A 311 -9.74 8.28 17.11
C ASN A 311 -9.11 8.75 15.79
N TRP A 312 -8.15 9.65 15.87
CA TRP A 312 -7.37 10.08 14.72
C TRP A 312 -6.32 9.04 14.39
N VAL A 313 -6.09 8.84 13.10
CA VAL A 313 -5.04 7.97 12.61
C VAL A 313 -4.10 8.74 11.70
N PHE A 314 -2.83 8.38 11.74
CA PHE A 314 -1.83 8.91 10.83
C PHE A 314 -0.89 7.82 10.35
N ARG A 315 -0.25 8.06 9.21
CA ARG A 315 0.88 7.30 8.71
C ARG A 315 1.80 8.24 7.95
N ILE A 316 3.10 8.09 8.21
CA ILE A 316 4.17 8.75 7.46
C ILE A 316 5.06 7.64 6.94
N SER A 317 5.35 7.65 5.64
CA SER A 317 6.22 6.64 5.05
C SER A 317 7.10 7.23 3.95
N SER A 318 8.25 6.60 3.72
CA SER A 318 9.21 6.97 2.69
C SER A 318 9.78 5.74 2.02
N ALA A 319 9.87 5.76 0.70
CA ALA A 319 10.55 4.73 -0.09
C ALA A 319 12.02 5.13 -0.33
N ILE A 320 12.93 4.16 -0.19
CA ILE A 320 14.38 4.32 -0.31
C ILE A 320 14.97 3.27 -1.25
#